data_ed433274920fc8c9ec34b55a041d0d32
#
_entry.id   ed433274920fc8c9ec34b55a041d0d32
#
_cell.length_a   1.000
_cell.length_b   1.000
_cell.length_c   1.000
_cell.angle_alpha   90.00
_cell.angle_beta   90.00
_cell.angle_gamma   90.00
#
_symmetry.space_group_name_H-M   'P 1'
#
loop_
_entity.id
_entity.type
_entity.pdbx_description
1 polymer ?
#
loop_
_entity_poly.entity_id
_entity_poly.type
_entity_poly.pdbx_seq_one_letter_code
_entity_poly.pdbx_strand_id
1 'polypeptide(L)'
;MNYRLALKTELAQLKTFLFEHGPNPWNHLPVDGVDHEFDLIAQDKASAFTAVDGEELVGFAIFYHPQALPEKYLQYSDSESAIYIAEVVVHKNYGDRGIGHKLLSLVIEHAPDLGASLLLVDRHEENLASAGMMRKANFVELSTYIDLARRDYGSRKTTVMAFTL
;
A
#
# COMPACT_ATOMS: atom_id res chain seq x y z
N MET A 1 2.88 -20.10 -6.27
CA MET A 1 2.86 -18.67 -5.90
C MET A 1 4.18 -18.29 -5.29
N ASN A 2 4.84 -17.29 -5.83
CA ASN A 2 6.12 -16.79 -5.34
C ASN A 2 5.96 -15.33 -4.89
N TYR A 3 6.48 -15.01 -3.70
CA TYR A 3 6.47 -13.66 -3.13
C TYR A 3 7.91 -13.20 -2.93
N ARG A 4 8.26 -12.03 -3.42
CA ARG A 4 9.60 -11.46 -3.28
C ARG A 4 9.61 -9.95 -3.44
N LEU A 5 10.69 -9.31 -3.02
CA LEU A 5 10.90 -7.89 -3.31
C LEU A 5 11.06 -7.69 -4.82
N ALA A 6 10.47 -6.62 -5.32
CA ALA A 6 10.59 -6.24 -6.72
C ALA A 6 12.01 -5.75 -7.04
N LEU A 7 12.44 -6.04 -8.26
CA LEU A 7 13.67 -5.48 -8.82
C LEU A 7 13.36 -4.15 -9.50
N LYS A 8 14.33 -3.23 -9.51
CA LYS A 8 14.15 -1.93 -10.19
C LYS A 8 13.86 -2.07 -11.69
N THR A 9 14.31 -3.15 -12.31
CA THR A 9 14.03 -3.47 -13.71
C THR A 9 12.56 -3.83 -13.97
N GLU A 10 11.78 -4.09 -12.92
CA GLU A 10 10.38 -4.48 -13.02
C GLU A 10 9.41 -3.30 -12.85
N LEU A 11 9.89 -2.10 -12.54
CA LEU A 11 9.02 -0.97 -12.16
C LEU A 11 8.04 -0.58 -13.26
N ALA A 12 8.44 -0.61 -14.53
CA ALA A 12 7.54 -0.33 -15.65
C ALA A 12 6.37 -1.34 -15.71
N GLN A 13 6.66 -2.62 -15.48
CA GLN A 13 5.66 -3.68 -15.44
C GLN A 13 4.69 -3.47 -14.27
N LEU A 14 5.21 -3.14 -13.09
CA LEU A 14 4.37 -2.88 -11.91
C LEU A 14 3.45 -1.69 -12.13
N LYS A 15 3.95 -0.62 -12.74
CA LYS A 15 3.18 0.57 -13.03
C LYS A 15 2.02 0.28 -14.00
N THR A 16 2.29 -0.45 -15.07
CA THR A 16 1.25 -0.90 -16.00
C THR A 16 0.19 -1.73 -15.28
N PHE A 17 0.61 -2.67 -14.44
CA PHE A 17 -0.29 -3.50 -13.63
C PHE A 17 -1.15 -2.66 -12.70
N LEU A 18 -0.58 -1.65 -12.05
CA LEU A 18 -1.33 -0.79 -11.14
C LEU A 18 -2.47 -0.06 -11.86
N PHE A 19 -2.20 0.51 -13.03
CA PHE A 19 -3.24 1.21 -13.80
C PHE A 19 -4.30 0.25 -14.34
N GLU A 20 -3.94 -1.01 -14.61
CA GLU A 20 -4.87 -2.02 -15.12
C GLU A 20 -5.79 -2.59 -14.02
N HIS A 21 -5.24 -2.87 -12.84
CA HIS A 21 -5.94 -3.60 -11.78
C HIS A 21 -6.29 -2.77 -10.54
N GLY A 22 -5.68 -1.60 -10.37
CA GLY A 22 -5.85 -0.76 -9.20
C GLY A 22 -7.10 0.10 -9.16
N PRO A 23 -7.54 0.73 -10.29
CA PRO A 23 -8.66 1.66 -10.25
C PRO A 23 -9.98 0.98 -9.89
N ASN A 24 -10.74 1.63 -9.01
CA ASN A 24 -12.10 1.25 -8.63
C ASN A 24 -12.80 2.50 -8.08
N PRO A 25 -14.12 2.45 -7.75
CA PRO A 25 -14.82 3.63 -7.23
C PRO A 25 -14.18 4.27 -5.99
N TRP A 26 -13.46 3.48 -5.20
CA TRP A 26 -12.85 3.91 -3.94
C TRP A 26 -11.39 4.37 -4.10
N ASN A 27 -10.75 4.06 -5.22
CA ASN A 27 -9.32 4.27 -5.43
C ASN A 27 -9.08 5.00 -6.74
N HIS A 28 -8.78 6.30 -6.63
CA HIS A 28 -8.37 7.13 -7.75
C HIS A 28 -6.84 7.13 -7.85
N LEU A 29 -6.31 6.88 -9.04
CA LEU A 29 -4.87 6.80 -9.29
C LEU A 29 -4.44 7.93 -10.24
N PRO A 30 -4.13 9.14 -9.72
CA PRO A 30 -3.61 10.22 -10.55
C PRO A 30 -2.20 9.86 -11.03
N VAL A 31 -1.91 10.15 -12.29
CA VAL A 31 -0.62 9.83 -12.92
C VAL A 31 0.56 10.41 -12.14
N ASP A 32 0.47 11.67 -11.72
CA ASP A 32 1.55 12.34 -10.96
C ASP A 32 1.82 11.65 -9.62
N GLY A 33 0.76 11.25 -8.92
CA GLY A 33 0.90 10.53 -7.64
C GLY A 33 1.52 9.16 -7.81
N VAL A 34 1.12 8.44 -8.85
CA VAL A 34 1.71 7.12 -9.17
C VAL A 34 3.17 7.28 -9.59
N ASP A 35 3.49 8.27 -10.43
CA ASP A 35 4.89 8.54 -10.81
C ASP A 35 5.75 8.82 -9.58
N HIS A 36 5.24 9.58 -8.61
CA HIS A 36 5.95 9.86 -7.36
C HIS A 36 6.26 8.59 -6.57
N GLU A 37 5.30 7.67 -6.45
CA GLU A 37 5.52 6.39 -5.77
C GLU A 37 6.65 5.58 -6.41
N PHE A 38 6.66 5.47 -7.73
CA PHE A 38 7.69 4.72 -8.44
C PHE A 38 9.04 5.42 -8.43
N ASP A 39 9.06 6.75 -8.43
CA ASP A 39 10.31 7.52 -8.24
C ASP A 39 10.92 7.24 -6.86
N LEU A 40 10.11 7.14 -5.81
CA LEU A 40 10.60 6.76 -4.47
C LEU A 40 11.23 5.37 -4.48
N ILE A 41 10.65 4.41 -5.19
CA ILE A 41 11.25 3.07 -5.31
C ILE A 41 12.60 3.14 -6.04
N ALA A 42 12.67 3.88 -7.14
CA ALA A 42 13.91 4.05 -7.89
C ALA A 42 15.01 4.72 -7.05
N GLN A 43 14.65 5.54 -6.08
CA GLN A 43 15.56 6.26 -5.17
C GLN A 43 15.85 5.49 -3.87
N ASP A 44 15.43 4.25 -3.74
CA ASP A 44 15.55 3.43 -2.52
C ASP A 44 14.87 4.04 -1.27
N LYS A 45 13.83 4.84 -1.50
CA LYS A 45 12.99 5.42 -0.43
C LYS A 45 11.67 4.70 -0.25
N ALA A 46 11.39 3.75 -1.11
CA ALA A 46 10.25 2.86 -1.05
C ALA A 46 10.64 1.51 -1.63
N SER A 47 9.85 0.50 -1.37
CA SER A 47 10.03 -0.85 -1.90
C SER A 47 8.68 -1.45 -2.27
N ALA A 48 8.69 -2.56 -3.00
CA ALA A 48 7.49 -3.31 -3.29
C ALA A 48 7.72 -4.80 -3.07
N PHE A 49 6.75 -5.49 -2.46
CA PHE A 49 6.66 -6.94 -2.53
C PHE A 49 5.75 -7.32 -3.68
N THR A 50 6.15 -8.33 -4.45
CA THR A 50 5.37 -8.86 -5.57
C THR A 50 4.87 -10.25 -5.27
N ALA A 51 3.73 -10.59 -5.86
CA ALA A 51 3.18 -11.94 -5.91
C ALA A 51 3.15 -12.38 -7.36
N VAL A 52 3.78 -13.52 -7.66
CA VAL A 52 3.91 -14.06 -9.02
C VAL A 52 3.42 -15.49 -9.04
N ASP A 53 2.53 -15.80 -9.98
CA ASP A 53 2.03 -17.15 -10.21
C ASP A 53 2.64 -17.69 -11.52
N GLY A 54 3.61 -18.60 -11.39
CA GLY A 54 4.42 -18.99 -12.53
C GLY A 54 5.25 -17.80 -13.03
N GLU A 55 4.94 -17.30 -14.24
CA GLU A 55 5.57 -16.11 -14.81
C GLU A 55 4.65 -14.88 -14.76
N GLU A 56 3.42 -15.03 -14.26
CA GLU A 56 2.42 -13.97 -14.25
C GLU A 56 2.47 -13.18 -12.95
N LEU A 57 2.61 -11.85 -13.07
CA LEU A 57 2.45 -10.94 -11.94
C LEU A 57 0.97 -10.89 -11.56
N VAL A 58 0.64 -11.20 -10.31
CA VAL A 58 -0.75 -11.27 -9.83
C VAL A 58 -1.06 -10.32 -8.70
N GLY A 59 -0.05 -9.61 -8.18
CA GLY A 59 -0.26 -8.59 -7.17
C GLY A 59 1.03 -7.97 -6.67
N PHE A 60 0.92 -6.84 -6.01
CA PHE A 60 2.05 -6.23 -5.30
C PHE A 60 1.57 -5.25 -4.23
N ALA A 61 2.47 -4.93 -3.32
CA ALA A 61 2.28 -3.88 -2.33
C ALA A 61 3.48 -2.94 -2.34
N ILE A 62 3.21 -1.63 -2.41
CA ILE A 62 4.24 -0.60 -2.28
C ILE A 62 4.22 -0.06 -0.86
N PHE A 63 5.39 0.05 -0.25
CA PHE A 63 5.53 0.66 1.07
C PHE A 63 6.71 1.63 1.10
N TYR A 64 6.48 2.78 1.72
CA TYR A 64 7.47 3.84 1.87
C TYR A 64 8.32 3.57 3.10
N HIS A 65 9.65 3.70 2.96
CA HIS A 65 10.58 3.61 4.08
C HIS A 65 10.35 4.78 5.05
N PRO A 66 10.81 4.69 6.31
CA PRO A 66 10.52 5.73 7.30
C PRO A 66 10.88 7.15 6.87
N GLN A 67 11.98 7.35 6.14
CA GLN A 67 12.38 8.67 5.68
C GLN A 67 11.43 9.29 4.65
N ALA A 68 10.57 8.49 4.02
CA ALA A 68 9.60 8.93 3.04
C ALA A 68 8.17 8.99 3.57
N LEU A 69 7.97 8.88 4.89
CA LEU A 69 6.64 8.97 5.51
C LEU A 69 5.95 10.26 5.05
N PRO A 70 4.70 10.20 4.52
CA PRO A 70 3.97 11.39 4.14
C PRO A 70 3.85 12.38 5.31
N GLU A 71 4.06 13.65 5.03
CA GLU A 71 4.07 14.71 6.05
C GLU A 71 2.79 14.72 6.89
N LYS A 72 1.64 14.50 6.26
CA LYS A 72 0.33 14.43 6.94
C LYS A 72 0.25 13.35 8.01
N TYR A 73 1.13 12.33 7.97
CA TYR A 73 1.14 11.22 8.92
C TYR A 73 2.23 11.31 9.98
N LEU A 74 3.03 12.39 9.97
CA LEU A 74 4.01 12.65 11.04
C LEU A 74 3.34 12.82 12.41
N GLN A 75 2.06 13.20 12.44
CA GLN A 75 1.29 13.30 13.69
C GLN A 75 1.16 11.98 14.45
N TYR A 76 1.30 10.83 13.77
CA TYR A 76 1.18 9.51 14.39
C TYR A 76 2.52 8.91 14.80
N SER A 77 3.60 9.35 14.19
CA SER A 77 4.96 8.88 14.44
C SER A 77 5.98 9.84 13.83
N ASP A 78 7.21 9.81 14.34
CA ASP A 78 8.28 10.52 13.69
C ASP A 78 8.68 9.85 12.35
N SER A 79 9.49 10.55 11.54
CA SER A 79 9.92 10.08 10.22
C SER A 79 10.91 8.92 10.25
N GLU A 80 11.33 8.45 11.43
CA GLU A 80 12.33 7.39 11.57
C GLU A 80 11.75 6.05 12.00
N SER A 81 10.48 6.01 12.45
CA SER A 81 9.89 4.82 13.07
C SER A 81 8.65 4.28 12.40
N ALA A 82 8.11 4.93 11.38
CA ALA A 82 6.90 4.47 10.71
C ALA A 82 7.11 4.26 9.22
N ILE A 83 6.55 3.19 8.68
CA ILE A 83 6.40 2.98 7.24
C ILE A 83 4.97 3.24 6.83
N TYR A 84 4.78 3.64 5.58
CA TYR A 84 3.48 3.87 4.99
C TYR A 84 3.24 2.90 3.83
N ILE A 85 2.17 2.14 3.90
CA ILE A 85 1.77 1.24 2.81
C ILE A 85 0.89 2.05 1.86
N ALA A 86 1.46 2.37 0.68
CA ALA A 86 0.84 3.25 -0.29
C ALA A 86 -0.14 2.53 -1.22
N GLU A 87 0.18 1.31 -1.60
CA GLU A 87 -0.62 0.52 -2.53
C GLU A 87 -0.64 -0.95 -2.15
N VAL A 88 -1.80 -1.58 -2.25
CA VAL A 88 -1.96 -3.04 -2.27
C VAL A 88 -2.90 -3.34 -3.42
N VAL A 89 -2.41 -3.99 -4.47
CA VAL A 89 -3.19 -4.29 -5.65
C VAL A 89 -3.08 -5.76 -6.01
N VAL A 90 -4.21 -6.36 -6.39
CA VAL A 90 -4.30 -7.76 -6.78
C VAL A 90 -5.00 -7.85 -8.14
N HIS A 91 -4.52 -8.72 -8.99
CA HIS A 91 -5.12 -9.00 -10.30
C HIS A 91 -6.61 -9.31 -10.14
N LYS A 92 -7.43 -8.73 -11.00
CA LYS A 92 -8.90 -8.83 -10.91
C LYS A 92 -9.42 -10.28 -10.88
N ASN A 93 -8.72 -11.20 -11.54
CA ASN A 93 -9.09 -12.62 -11.57
C ASN A 93 -8.51 -13.44 -10.42
N TYR A 94 -7.76 -12.82 -9.52
CA TYR A 94 -7.11 -13.48 -8.37
C TYR A 94 -7.67 -13.02 -7.03
N GLY A 95 -8.83 -12.37 -7.03
CA GLY A 95 -9.50 -11.94 -5.79
C GLY A 95 -9.89 -13.12 -4.90
N ASP A 96 -10.04 -12.83 -3.60
CA ASP A 96 -10.49 -13.79 -2.57
C ASP A 96 -9.56 -15.00 -2.37
N ARG A 97 -8.29 -14.89 -2.74
CA ARG A 97 -7.27 -15.93 -2.55
C ARG A 97 -6.25 -15.61 -1.46
N GLY A 98 -6.47 -14.51 -0.73
CA GLY A 98 -5.58 -14.11 0.36
C GLY A 98 -4.28 -13.45 -0.08
N ILE A 99 -4.13 -13.08 -1.35
CA ILE A 99 -2.90 -12.48 -1.87
C ILE A 99 -2.63 -11.11 -1.21
N GLY A 100 -3.64 -10.25 -1.13
CA GLY A 100 -3.50 -8.95 -0.48
C GLY A 100 -3.12 -9.07 0.99
N HIS A 101 -3.74 -9.98 1.72
CA HIS A 101 -3.40 -10.28 3.10
C HIS A 101 -1.95 -10.77 3.24
N LYS A 102 -1.52 -11.66 2.35
CA LYS A 102 -0.14 -12.17 2.37
C LYS A 102 0.87 -11.06 2.08
N LEU A 103 0.57 -10.19 1.14
CA LEU A 103 1.42 -9.02 0.84
C LEU A 103 1.55 -8.10 2.05
N LEU A 104 0.44 -7.77 2.73
CA LEU A 104 0.49 -6.99 3.98
C LEU A 104 1.33 -7.68 5.05
N SER A 105 1.18 -8.98 5.22
CA SER A 105 1.95 -9.75 6.21
C SER A 105 3.45 -9.68 5.94
N LEU A 106 3.85 -9.74 4.67
CA LEU A 106 5.26 -9.63 4.28
C LEU A 106 5.83 -8.25 4.58
N VAL A 107 5.06 -7.19 4.36
CA VAL A 107 5.48 -5.83 4.73
C VAL A 107 5.67 -5.72 6.24
N ILE A 108 4.74 -6.27 7.02
CA ILE A 108 4.84 -6.30 8.50
C ILE A 108 6.12 -7.03 8.93
N GLU A 109 6.40 -8.20 8.36
CA GLU A 109 7.60 -8.99 8.68
C GLU A 109 8.89 -8.26 8.31
N HIS A 110 8.87 -7.45 7.25
CA HIS A 110 10.04 -6.71 6.76
C HIS A 110 10.27 -5.40 7.51
N ALA A 111 9.26 -4.85 8.15
CA ALA A 111 9.33 -3.53 8.80
C ALA A 111 10.47 -3.39 9.82
N PRO A 112 10.78 -4.39 10.68
CA PRO A 112 11.91 -4.30 11.61
C PRO A 112 13.26 -4.09 10.91
N ASP A 113 13.44 -4.67 9.72
CA ASP A 113 14.68 -4.51 8.94
C ASP A 113 14.89 -3.06 8.47
N LEU A 114 13.82 -2.28 8.42
CA LEU A 114 13.86 -0.85 8.09
C LEU A 114 13.91 0.04 9.34
N GLY A 115 14.00 -0.56 10.53
CA GLY A 115 13.98 0.17 11.79
C GLY A 115 12.60 0.69 12.18
N ALA A 116 11.54 0.19 11.55
CA ALA A 116 10.19 0.65 11.84
C ALA A 116 9.56 -0.10 13.01
N SER A 117 8.75 0.62 13.80
CA SER A 117 7.94 0.08 14.88
C SER A 117 6.44 0.28 14.66
N LEU A 118 6.07 1.00 13.61
CA LEU A 118 4.70 1.34 13.25
C LEU A 118 4.52 1.22 11.75
N LEU A 119 3.40 0.62 11.34
CA LEU A 119 2.96 0.61 9.96
C LEU A 119 1.65 1.37 9.85
N LEU A 120 1.58 2.27 8.87
CA LEU A 120 0.37 3.02 8.54
C LEU A 120 -0.12 2.62 7.16
N VAL A 121 -1.43 2.50 7.02
CA VAL A 121 -2.10 2.28 5.75
C VAL A 121 -3.39 3.07 5.76
N ASP A 122 -3.86 3.52 4.61
CA ASP A 122 -5.13 4.22 4.52
C ASP A 122 -6.02 3.61 3.44
N ARG A 123 -7.30 3.93 3.54
CA ARG A 123 -8.31 3.49 2.58
C ARG A 123 -9.43 4.52 2.50
N HIS A 124 -10.22 4.46 1.44
CA HIS A 124 -11.51 5.13 1.46
C HIS A 124 -12.35 4.56 2.60
N GLU A 125 -13.02 5.41 3.35
CA GLU A 125 -13.85 5.00 4.50
C GLU A 125 -14.84 3.88 4.14
N GLU A 126 -15.44 3.97 2.96
CA GLU A 126 -16.48 3.05 2.50
C GLU A 126 -15.95 1.82 1.74
N ASN A 127 -14.64 1.68 1.57
CA ASN A 127 -14.05 0.52 0.92
C ASN A 127 -13.98 -0.66 1.90
N LEU A 128 -15.06 -1.43 1.97
CA LEU A 128 -15.20 -2.53 2.93
C LEU A 128 -14.27 -3.71 2.63
N ALA A 129 -13.93 -3.94 1.37
CA ALA A 129 -12.98 -5.00 1.01
C ALA A 129 -11.58 -4.71 1.58
N SER A 130 -11.10 -3.47 1.41
CA SER A 130 -9.83 -3.05 2.03
C SER A 130 -9.90 -3.07 3.55
N ALA A 131 -11.01 -2.63 4.13
CA ALA A 131 -11.22 -2.68 5.59
C ALA A 131 -11.10 -4.11 6.12
N GLY A 132 -11.74 -5.08 5.47
CA GLY A 132 -11.67 -6.49 5.86
C GLY A 132 -10.27 -7.06 5.77
N MET A 133 -9.56 -6.77 4.68
CA MET A 133 -8.18 -7.20 4.48
C MET A 133 -7.25 -6.65 5.57
N MET A 134 -7.36 -5.35 5.87
CA MET A 134 -6.54 -4.69 6.87
C MET A 134 -6.82 -5.21 8.28
N ARG A 135 -8.09 -5.43 8.63
CA ARG A 135 -8.47 -6.01 9.93
C ARG A 135 -7.94 -7.44 10.10
N LYS A 136 -8.01 -8.26 9.06
CA LYS A 136 -7.44 -9.61 9.09
C LYS A 136 -5.93 -9.61 9.32
N ALA A 137 -5.24 -8.56 8.87
CA ALA A 137 -3.82 -8.37 9.12
C ALA A 137 -3.54 -7.69 10.47
N ASN A 138 -4.57 -7.49 11.31
CA ASN A 138 -4.51 -6.90 12.65
C ASN A 138 -4.21 -5.40 12.68
N PHE A 139 -4.50 -4.69 11.59
CA PHE A 139 -4.50 -3.23 11.61
C PHE A 139 -5.74 -2.71 12.37
N VAL A 140 -5.56 -1.63 13.11
CA VAL A 140 -6.62 -0.96 13.86
C VAL A 140 -6.85 0.45 13.34
N GLU A 141 -8.09 0.94 13.40
CA GLU A 141 -8.42 2.30 12.97
C GLU A 141 -7.82 3.33 13.93
N LEU A 142 -7.18 4.37 13.37
CA LEU A 142 -6.70 5.53 14.13
C LEU A 142 -7.62 6.72 14.00
N SER A 143 -7.99 7.10 12.78
CA SER A 143 -8.82 8.26 12.51
C SER A 143 -9.44 8.19 11.12
N THR A 144 -10.50 8.98 10.93
CA THR A 144 -11.14 9.20 9.64
C THR A 144 -11.25 10.71 9.43
N TYR A 145 -10.89 11.18 8.24
CA TYR A 145 -10.91 12.61 7.92
C TYR A 145 -11.41 12.87 6.50
N ILE A 146 -11.92 14.07 6.27
CA ILE A 146 -12.34 14.51 4.93
C ILE A 146 -11.09 14.71 4.07
N ASP A 147 -11.06 14.07 2.90
CA ASP A 147 -9.87 14.02 2.03
C ASP A 147 -10.26 14.33 0.59
N LEU A 148 -10.65 15.58 0.35
CA LEU A 148 -11.14 16.01 -0.97
C LEU A 148 -10.06 15.95 -2.07
N ALA A 149 -8.79 16.02 -1.69
CA ALA A 149 -7.68 15.93 -2.64
C ALA A 149 -7.54 14.53 -3.25
N ARG A 150 -7.89 13.48 -2.49
CA ARG A 150 -7.72 12.09 -2.91
C ARG A 150 -9.03 11.35 -3.15
N ARG A 151 -10.11 11.78 -2.51
CA ARG A 151 -11.40 11.08 -2.54
C ARG A 151 -12.43 11.91 -3.26
N ASP A 152 -12.88 11.45 -4.41
CA ASP A 152 -13.89 12.11 -5.26
C ASP A 152 -15.21 11.34 -5.31
N TYR A 153 -15.37 10.29 -4.49
CA TYR A 153 -16.53 9.42 -4.47
C TYR A 153 -17.06 9.19 -3.05
N GLY A 154 -18.38 9.02 -2.94
CA GLY A 154 -19.04 8.66 -1.67
C GLY A 154 -18.83 9.71 -0.58
N SER A 155 -18.45 9.26 0.62
CA SER A 155 -18.24 10.13 1.79
C SER A 155 -17.05 11.08 1.62
N ARG A 156 -16.17 10.83 0.65
CA ARG A 156 -14.92 11.58 0.41
C ARG A 156 -14.00 11.60 1.63
N LYS A 157 -14.04 10.54 2.44
CA LYS A 157 -13.22 10.42 3.64
C LYS A 157 -12.19 9.31 3.53
N THR A 158 -11.05 9.54 4.14
CA THR A 158 -9.98 8.55 4.29
C THR A 158 -9.96 8.07 5.73
N THR A 159 -9.87 6.75 5.92
CA THR A 159 -9.61 6.12 7.21
C THR A 159 -8.17 5.65 7.26
N VAL A 160 -7.45 6.09 8.30
CA VAL A 160 -6.06 5.70 8.57
C VAL A 160 -6.09 4.53 9.55
N MET A 161 -5.31 3.51 9.24
CA MET A 161 -5.17 2.31 10.06
C MET A 161 -3.71 2.07 10.41
N ALA A 162 -3.45 1.46 11.56
CA ALA A 162 -2.11 1.23 12.05
C ALA A 162 -1.91 -0.20 12.56
N PHE A 163 -0.67 -0.65 12.44
CA PHE A 163 -0.15 -1.85 13.07
C PHE A 163 1.09 -1.48 13.88
N THR A 164 1.07 -1.76 15.18
CA THR A 164 2.20 -1.51 16.07
C THR A 164 2.97 -2.80 16.31
N LEU A 165 4.26 -2.78 16.04
CA LEU A 165 5.15 -3.92 16.27
C LEU A 165 5.48 -4.11 17.75
#